data_ce46e38fba1bc02a721e3b1fd99d0587
#
_entry.id   ce46e38fba1bc02a721e3b1fd99d0587
#
_cell.length_a   1.000
_cell.length_b   1.000
_cell.length_c   1.000
_cell.angle_alpha   90.00
_cell.angle_beta   90.00
_cell.angle_gamma   90.00
#
_symmetry.space_group_name_H-M   'P 1'
#
loop_
_entity.id
_entity.type
_entity.pdbx_description
1 polymer ?
#
loop_
_entity_poly.entity_id
_entity_poly.type
_entity_poly.pdbx_seq_one_letter_code
_entity_poly.pdbx_strand_id
1 'polypeptide(L)' 'MEPISVEAAIEKAKKKGLRPGRVRGTDGIQFTKGRNTRLEVISWDDFRDTLADRRLQVFESGGFMKIMKRRR' A
#
# COMPACT_ATOMS: atom_id res chain seq x y z
N MET A 1 -4.47 13.08 8.49
CA MET A 1 -4.02 12.36 7.28
C MET A 1 -4.94 12.65 6.12
N GLU A 2 -4.39 12.81 4.95
CA GLU A 2 -5.18 13.12 3.76
C GLU A 2 -5.11 11.98 2.75
N PRO A 3 -6.22 11.70 2.04
CA PRO A 3 -6.19 10.69 1.00
C PRO A 3 -5.33 11.16 -0.18
N ILE A 4 -4.58 10.23 -0.76
CA ILE A 4 -3.80 10.51 -1.97
C ILE A 4 -4.14 9.45 -3.01
N SER A 5 -3.89 9.76 -4.28
CA SER A 5 -4.13 8.80 -5.34
C SER A 5 -3.18 7.62 -5.22
N VAL A 6 -3.59 6.47 -5.77
CA VAL A 6 -2.73 5.29 -5.75
C VAL A 6 -1.45 5.54 -6.54
N GLU A 7 -1.53 6.28 -7.64
CA GLU A 7 -0.35 6.62 -8.44
C GLU A 7 0.63 7.47 -7.64
N ALA A 8 0.14 8.46 -6.90
CA ALA A 8 1.00 9.30 -6.06
C ALA A 8 1.63 8.46 -4.94
N ALA A 9 0.86 7.54 -4.35
CA ALA A 9 1.35 6.66 -3.31
C ALA A 9 2.47 5.77 -3.82
N ILE A 10 2.31 5.20 -5.03
CA ILE A 10 3.32 4.34 -5.64
C ILE A 10 4.60 5.13 -5.90
N GLU A 11 4.48 6.33 -6.46
CA GLU A 11 5.65 7.17 -6.72
C GLU A 11 6.41 7.49 -5.44
N LYS A 12 5.68 7.86 -4.38
CA LYS A 12 6.30 8.16 -3.09
C LYS A 12 6.97 6.92 -2.50
N ALA A 13 6.31 5.76 -2.61
CA ALA A 13 6.87 4.50 -2.13
C ALA A 13 8.17 4.16 -2.85
N LYS A 14 8.19 4.29 -4.17
CA LYS A 14 9.39 4.02 -4.96
C LYS A 14 10.55 4.93 -4.55
N LYS A 15 10.27 6.20 -4.31
CA LYS A 15 11.31 7.15 -3.88
C LYS A 15 11.88 6.79 -2.52
N LYS A 16 11.08 6.17 -1.66
CA LYS A 16 11.51 5.76 -0.32
C LYS A 16 12.07 4.36 -0.29
N GLY A 17 12.12 3.67 -1.42
CA GLY A 17 12.57 2.28 -1.47
C GLY A 17 11.58 1.30 -0.91
N LEU A 18 10.30 1.67 -0.84
CA LEU A 18 9.25 0.79 -0.35
C LEU A 18 8.70 -0.07 -1.48
N ARG A 19 8.19 -1.23 -1.13
CA ARG A 19 7.58 -2.18 -2.05
C ARG A 19 6.19 -2.53 -1.56
N PRO A 20 5.31 -2.99 -2.46
CA PRO A 20 3.99 -3.46 -2.01
C PRO A 20 4.13 -4.85 -1.41
N GLY A 21 3.49 -5.06 -0.26
CA GLY A 21 3.52 -6.34 0.43
C GLY A 21 2.13 -6.82 0.78
N ARG A 22 1.95 -8.12 0.77
CA ARG A 22 0.72 -8.77 1.21
C ARG A 22 1.03 -9.61 2.44
N VAL A 23 0.19 -9.49 3.46
CA VAL A 23 0.32 -10.35 4.65
C VAL A 23 -0.04 -11.76 4.23
N ARG A 24 0.89 -12.71 4.41
CA ARG A 24 0.70 -14.10 3.96
C ARG A 24 -0.58 -14.69 4.54
N GLY A 25 -1.33 -15.37 3.69
CA GLY A 25 -2.57 -16.01 4.08
C GLY A 25 -3.76 -15.07 4.22
N THR A 26 -3.60 -13.81 3.87
CA THR A 26 -4.69 -12.82 3.95
C THR A 26 -4.67 -11.91 2.73
N ASP A 27 -5.67 -11.02 2.65
CA ASP A 27 -5.71 -9.97 1.63
C ASP A 27 -5.17 -8.64 2.17
N GLY A 28 -4.60 -8.64 3.37
CA GLY A 28 -4.03 -7.42 3.95
C GLY A 28 -2.80 -6.98 3.18
N ILE A 29 -2.74 -5.69 2.85
CA ILE A 29 -1.60 -5.14 2.13
C ILE A 29 -1.02 -3.95 2.87
N GLN A 30 0.29 -3.75 2.68
CA GLN A 30 0.97 -2.61 3.28
C GLN A 30 2.28 -2.36 2.53
N PHE A 31 2.90 -1.23 2.81
CA PHE A 31 4.21 -0.93 2.25
C PHE A 31 5.29 -1.61 3.10
N THR A 32 6.33 -2.11 2.44
CA THR A 32 7.40 -2.81 3.13
C THR A 32 8.74 -2.53 2.46
N LYS A 33 9.80 -2.68 3.20
CA LYS A 33 11.16 -2.63 2.63
C LYS A 33 11.63 -3.99 2.16
N GLY A 34 10.76 -5.01 2.25
CA GLY A 34 11.07 -6.35 1.77
C GLY A 34 11.79 -7.23 2.78
N ARG A 35 11.90 -6.80 4.03
CA ARG A 35 12.60 -7.56 5.06
C ARG A 35 11.70 -8.29 6.04
N ASN A 36 10.40 -8.10 5.90
CA ASN A 36 9.43 -8.71 6.80
C ASN A 36 8.97 -10.05 6.23
N THR A 37 9.31 -11.14 6.91
CA THR A 37 8.96 -12.49 6.45
C THR A 37 7.46 -12.78 6.49
N ARG A 38 6.70 -11.98 7.23
CA ARG A 38 5.24 -12.11 7.26
C ARG A 38 4.59 -11.55 6.01
N LEU A 39 5.35 -10.78 5.24
CA LEU A 39 4.85 -10.15 4.04
C LEU A 39 5.43 -10.81 2.81
N GLU A 40 4.61 -10.93 1.80
CA GLU A 40 5.01 -11.37 0.48
C GLU A 40 5.04 -10.16 -0.43
N VAL A 41 6.18 -9.89 -1.07
CA VAL A 41 6.26 -8.78 -2.02
C VAL A 41 5.43 -9.12 -3.25
N ILE A 42 4.53 -8.22 -3.62
CA ILE A 42 3.65 -8.39 -4.79
C ILE A 42 3.98 -7.31 -5.82
N SER A 43 3.39 -7.42 -7.00
CA SER A 43 3.57 -6.39 -8.02
C SER A 43 2.73 -5.16 -7.67
N TRP A 44 3.11 -4.02 -8.26
CA TRP A 44 2.30 -2.81 -8.11
C TRP A 44 0.92 -2.97 -8.74
N ASP A 45 0.81 -3.79 -9.79
CA ASP A 45 -0.48 -4.08 -10.40
C ASP A 45 -1.39 -4.83 -9.43
N ASP A 46 -0.85 -5.86 -8.75
CA ASP A 46 -1.60 -6.58 -7.73
C ASP A 46 -1.99 -5.65 -6.58
N PHE A 47 -1.11 -4.74 -6.22
CA PHE A 47 -1.38 -3.76 -5.18
C PHE A 47 -2.58 -2.88 -5.57
N ARG A 48 -2.59 -2.37 -6.79
CA ARG A 48 -3.69 -1.55 -7.30
C ARG A 48 -5.00 -2.33 -7.31
N ASP A 49 -4.96 -3.55 -7.82
CA ASP A 49 -6.14 -4.40 -7.91
C ASP A 49 -6.73 -4.67 -6.53
N THR A 50 -5.87 -4.97 -5.55
CA THR A 50 -6.32 -5.23 -4.20
C THR A 50 -6.94 -3.98 -3.56
N LEU A 51 -6.33 -2.81 -3.78
CA LEU A 51 -6.91 -1.57 -3.28
C LEU A 51 -8.31 -1.35 -3.84
N ALA A 52 -8.48 -1.57 -5.15
CA ALA A 52 -9.77 -1.39 -5.80
C ALA A 52 -10.79 -2.40 -5.31
N ASP A 53 -10.42 -3.68 -5.27
CA ASP A 53 -11.31 -4.77 -4.88
C ASP A 53 -11.80 -4.63 -3.45
N ARG A 54 -10.93 -4.20 -2.55
CA ARG A 54 -11.25 -4.08 -1.14
C ARG A 54 -11.65 -2.67 -0.72
N ARG A 55 -11.74 -1.75 -1.69
CA ARG A 55 -12.10 -0.35 -1.45
C ARG A 55 -11.22 0.30 -0.41
N LEU A 56 -9.93 0.10 -0.56
CA LEU A 56 -8.94 0.69 0.32
C LEU A 56 -8.45 2.01 -0.25
N GLN A 57 -7.89 2.84 0.62
CA GLN A 57 -7.39 4.16 0.27
C GLN A 57 -6.06 4.37 0.98
N VAL A 58 -5.12 5.01 0.29
CA VAL A 58 -3.85 5.41 0.92
C VAL A 58 -4.01 6.82 1.46
N PHE A 59 -3.61 7.00 2.69
CA PHE A 59 -3.61 8.30 3.37
C PHE A 59 -2.17 8.70 3.68
N GLU A 60 -1.90 9.98 3.64
CA GLU A 60 -0.57 10.51 3.91
C GLU A 60 -0.61 11.62 4.93
N SER A 61 0.41 11.66 5.78
CA SER A 61 0.63 12.76 6.73
C SER A 61 2.13 12.89 6.95
N GLY A 62 2.70 14.05 6.56
CA GLY A 62 4.12 14.32 6.76
C GLY A 62 5.07 13.28 6.16
N GLY A 63 4.69 12.69 5.03
CA GLY A 63 5.49 11.67 4.36
C GLY A 63 5.20 10.24 4.82
N PHE A 64 4.43 10.07 5.90
CA PHE A 64 4.01 8.76 6.36
C PHE A 64 2.74 8.34 5.60
N MET A 65 2.72 7.13 5.08
CA MET A 65 1.56 6.61 4.34
C MET A 65 0.95 5.43 5.08
N LYS A 66 -0.38 5.40 5.10
CA LYS A 66 -1.14 4.33 5.73
C LYS A 66 -2.28 3.91 4.81
N ILE A 67 -2.57 2.62 4.79
CA ILE A 67 -3.65 2.07 3.99
C ILE A 67 -4.83 1.77 4.92
N MET A 68 -5.98 2.34 4.59
CA MET A 68 -7.19 2.15 5.38
C MET A 68 -8.38 2.01 4.45
N LYS A 69 -9.51 1.55 4.99
CA LYS A 69 -10.73 1.48 4.20
C LYS A 69 -11.16 2.88 3.77
N ARG A 70 -11.63 2.94 2.52
CA ARG A 70 -12.14 4.20 1.98
C ARG A 70 -13.38 4.61 2.76
N ARG A 71 -13.42 5.89 3.14
CA ARG A 71 -14.62 6.44 3.75
C ARG A 71 -15.65 6.73 2.67
N ARG A 72 -16.91 6.65 3.04
CA ARG A 72 -18.01 7.03 2.16
C ARG A 72 -18.09 8.52 1.97
#